data_c619d61be1499c4e293a2f576224294e
#
_entry.id   c619d61be1499c4e293a2f576224294e
#
_cell.length_a   1.000
_cell.length_b   1.000
_cell.length_c   1.000
_cell.angle_alpha   90.00
_cell.angle_beta   90.00
_cell.angle_gamma   90.00
#
_symmetry.space_group_name_H-M   'P 1'
#
loop_
_entity.id
_entity.type
_entity.pdbx_description
1 polymer ?
#
loop_
_entity_poly.entity_id
_entity_poly.type
_entity_poly.pdbx_seq_one_letter_code
_entity_poly.pdbx_strand_id
1 'polypeptide(L)'
;MCGFGVSNITKLNQVNSFCQKRGPDLTNSKTINGVEFIHNLLHITGSMTPQPLIRDDVVCVFNGEIYNYKSFGNYKSDGECIVDLYKNRGDDFATQLGGEFALCLIDFSKNKIVISTDTFSCKPLWYEFRNGKFGIASYESQLRGLGFTSPKKLESNITKIFDLKSFREIKKYHNFTFDTTQHKTSFDDWLTAFGNSIAKRVANTDKGMFVGLSSGYDSGAIACELQKQGANFKAYSITNNENEVVLQERLRLINNTEAFFLQPQEFQNWKKELRSNCEDFEYNDGFRNYNIKKDQASMGLSAICSRANKEGRRIYFSGQGADEIISDYGFGGKKIYKHSGFGGLFPAQMNGFFPWHSFYDGTQIQYLNKEEYVAGHFGIETRYPFLDRQLVQEFLWLTHDLKNSKYKSVLDEYLLRNNFPFQPQEKRGFHVIVKGKKEKHI
;
A
#
# COMPACT_ATOMS: atom_id res chain seq x y z
N MET A 1 7.83 -5.53 -5.02
CA MET A 1 7.05 -4.38 -5.60
C MET A 1 7.59 -4.11 -7.00
N CYS A 2 6.79 -4.41 -7.98
CA CYS A 2 7.17 -4.16 -9.37
C CYS A 2 6.92 -2.70 -9.78
N GLY A 3 7.19 -2.38 -11.02
CA GLY A 3 6.80 -1.14 -11.64
C GLY A 3 6.67 -1.30 -13.14
N PHE A 4 5.73 -0.60 -13.75
CA PHE A 4 5.50 -0.74 -15.18
C PHE A 4 5.14 0.57 -15.87
N GLY A 5 5.24 0.57 -17.19
CA GLY A 5 4.72 1.58 -18.10
C GLY A 5 4.14 0.95 -19.36
N VAL A 6 3.07 1.55 -19.88
CA VAL A 6 2.41 1.17 -21.13
C VAL A 6 2.09 2.42 -21.93
N SER A 7 2.50 2.49 -23.19
CA SER A 7 2.24 3.67 -24.02
C SER A 7 2.31 3.34 -25.51
N ASN A 8 1.58 4.09 -26.32
CA ASN A 8 1.81 4.13 -27.77
C ASN A 8 2.87 5.18 -28.20
N ILE A 9 3.62 5.71 -27.22
CA ILE A 9 4.85 6.49 -27.44
C ILE A 9 6.02 5.59 -27.06
N THR A 10 6.82 5.17 -28.05
CA THR A 10 7.90 4.17 -27.86
C THR A 10 9.18 4.80 -27.29
N LYS A 11 9.13 5.28 -26.04
CA LYS A 11 10.25 5.91 -25.33
C LYS A 11 10.26 5.56 -23.82
N LEU A 12 9.56 4.51 -23.41
CA LEU A 12 9.43 4.17 -21.99
C LEU A 12 10.77 3.85 -21.32
N ASN A 13 11.70 3.21 -22.03
CA ASN A 13 13.05 2.96 -21.50
C ASN A 13 13.81 4.23 -21.12
N GLN A 14 13.57 5.35 -21.80
CA GLN A 14 14.25 6.63 -21.54
C GLN A 14 13.73 7.32 -20.27
N VAL A 15 12.54 6.99 -19.82
CA VAL A 15 11.83 7.62 -18.68
C VAL A 15 11.63 6.67 -17.49
N ASN A 16 12.38 5.55 -17.45
CA ASN A 16 12.18 4.44 -16.51
C ASN A 16 13.02 4.55 -15.22
N SER A 17 13.84 5.55 -15.06
CA SER A 17 14.92 5.60 -14.04
C SER A 17 14.45 5.43 -12.60
N PHE A 18 13.34 6.05 -12.20
CA PHE A 18 12.77 5.88 -10.85
C PHE A 18 12.00 4.56 -10.73
N CYS A 19 11.23 4.21 -11.75
CA CYS A 19 10.41 3.02 -11.74
C CYS A 19 11.25 1.73 -11.72
N GLN A 20 12.43 1.74 -12.36
CA GLN A 20 13.35 0.60 -12.38
C GLN A 20 13.83 0.21 -10.98
N LYS A 21 13.96 1.17 -10.05
CA LYS A 21 14.38 0.88 -8.67
C LYS A 21 13.35 0.05 -7.90
N ARG A 22 12.07 0.12 -8.27
CA ARG A 22 11.00 -0.69 -7.66
C ARG A 22 11.19 -2.17 -7.93
N GLY A 23 11.67 -2.51 -9.11
CA GLY A 23 11.87 -3.90 -9.55
C GLY A 23 13.27 -4.11 -10.11
N PRO A 24 14.28 -4.25 -9.24
CA PRO A 24 15.68 -4.32 -9.65
C PRO A 24 16.12 -5.67 -10.23
N ASP A 25 15.28 -6.71 -10.12
CA ASP A 25 15.71 -8.07 -10.48
C ASP A 25 15.69 -8.31 -11.99
N LEU A 26 14.74 -7.69 -12.72
CA LEU A 26 14.67 -7.80 -14.19
C LEU A 26 13.88 -6.63 -14.78
N THR A 27 14.44 -5.95 -15.77
CA THR A 27 13.69 -5.04 -16.65
C THR A 27 13.40 -5.72 -17.98
N ASN A 28 12.15 -5.81 -18.38
CA ASN A 28 11.72 -6.34 -19.66
C ASN A 28 10.86 -5.32 -20.41
N SER A 29 11.11 -5.18 -21.71
CA SER A 29 10.34 -4.28 -22.58
C SER A 29 9.94 -5.00 -23.86
N LYS A 30 8.70 -4.78 -24.31
CA LYS A 30 8.15 -5.37 -25.52
C LYS A 30 7.20 -4.42 -26.22
N THR A 31 7.31 -4.29 -27.55
CA THR A 31 6.37 -3.56 -28.37
C THR A 31 5.44 -4.52 -29.11
N ILE A 32 4.12 -4.36 -28.93
CA ILE A 32 3.09 -5.21 -29.52
C ILE A 32 2.04 -4.28 -30.15
N ASN A 33 1.76 -4.44 -31.43
CA ASN A 33 0.77 -3.67 -32.17
C ASN A 33 0.92 -2.14 -31.98
N GLY A 34 2.18 -1.64 -31.96
CA GLY A 34 2.48 -0.22 -31.79
C GLY A 34 2.38 0.29 -30.34
N VAL A 35 2.15 -0.58 -29.37
CA VAL A 35 2.15 -0.26 -27.93
C VAL A 35 3.39 -0.84 -27.27
N GLU A 36 4.16 0.02 -26.59
CA GLU A 36 5.31 -0.38 -25.78
C GLU A 36 4.84 -0.70 -24.35
N PHE A 37 5.29 -1.84 -23.86
CA PHE A 37 5.13 -2.31 -22.49
C PHE A 37 6.51 -2.42 -21.85
N ILE A 38 6.74 -1.79 -20.70
CA ILE A 38 7.93 -2.00 -19.89
C ILE A 38 7.51 -2.47 -18.50
N HIS A 39 8.24 -3.46 -17.98
CA HIS A 39 8.02 -3.97 -16.64
C HIS A 39 9.35 -4.15 -15.91
N ASN A 40 9.40 -3.67 -14.68
CA ASN A 40 10.50 -3.83 -13.76
C ASN A 40 10.07 -4.80 -12.66
N LEU A 41 10.66 -5.99 -12.63
CA LEU A 41 10.31 -7.08 -11.75
C LEU A 41 11.07 -6.99 -10.43
N LEU A 42 10.34 -7.06 -9.32
CA LEU A 42 10.83 -7.52 -8.03
C LEU A 42 10.23 -8.91 -7.78
N HIS A 43 11.07 -9.93 -7.80
CA HIS A 43 10.64 -11.30 -7.63
C HIS A 43 10.40 -11.64 -6.15
N ILE A 44 9.14 -11.80 -5.78
CA ILE A 44 8.70 -12.10 -4.41
C ILE A 44 7.97 -13.44 -4.34
N THR A 45 6.91 -13.64 -5.15
CA THR A 45 6.00 -14.79 -5.05
C THR A 45 6.16 -15.75 -6.20
N GLY A 46 6.33 -17.04 -5.88
CA GLY A 46 6.38 -18.13 -6.86
C GLY A 46 7.63 -18.12 -7.73
N SER A 47 7.50 -18.52 -8.99
CA SER A 47 8.58 -18.54 -9.98
C SER A 47 8.81 -17.14 -10.56
N MET A 48 10.07 -16.85 -10.93
CA MET A 48 10.38 -15.61 -11.66
C MET A 48 9.64 -15.59 -12.98
N THR A 49 8.65 -14.70 -13.10
CA THR A 49 7.77 -14.61 -14.27
C THR A 49 7.91 -13.22 -14.91
N PRO A 50 8.66 -13.11 -16.03
CA PRO A 50 8.78 -11.84 -16.74
C PRO A 50 7.44 -11.38 -17.30
N GLN A 51 7.19 -10.07 -17.23
CA GLN A 51 6.05 -9.43 -17.86
C GLN A 51 6.49 -8.56 -19.05
N PRO A 52 5.60 -8.26 -20.03
CA PRO A 52 4.15 -8.45 -20.02
C PRO A 52 3.73 -9.92 -20.12
N LEU A 53 2.62 -10.26 -19.46
CA LEU A 53 1.92 -11.54 -19.57
C LEU A 53 1.10 -11.52 -20.84
N ILE A 54 1.27 -12.52 -21.71
CA ILE A 54 0.66 -12.57 -23.04
C ILE A 54 -0.10 -13.87 -23.21
N ARG A 55 -1.36 -13.77 -23.60
CA ARG A 55 -2.22 -14.90 -24.02
C ARG A 55 -3.05 -14.47 -25.23
N ASP A 56 -2.72 -15.00 -26.39
CA ASP A 56 -3.30 -14.60 -27.67
C ASP A 56 -3.17 -13.08 -27.87
N ASP A 57 -4.27 -12.37 -28.15
CA ASP A 57 -4.33 -10.91 -28.33
C ASP A 57 -4.46 -10.11 -27.01
N VAL A 58 -4.35 -10.77 -25.85
CA VAL A 58 -4.44 -10.10 -24.53
C VAL A 58 -3.05 -9.97 -23.93
N VAL A 59 -2.71 -8.74 -23.55
CA VAL A 59 -1.41 -8.38 -22.94
C VAL A 59 -1.67 -7.67 -21.62
N CYS A 60 -1.05 -8.14 -20.54
CA CYS A 60 -1.19 -7.58 -19.21
C CYS A 60 0.15 -7.28 -18.55
N VAL A 61 0.25 -6.15 -17.88
CA VAL A 61 1.28 -5.85 -16.90
C VAL A 61 0.63 -5.48 -15.57
N PHE A 62 1.23 -5.92 -14.47
CA PHE A 62 0.75 -5.56 -13.14
C PHE A 62 1.89 -5.33 -12.16
N ASN A 63 1.60 -4.59 -11.11
CA ASN A 63 2.45 -4.34 -9.96
C ASN A 63 1.67 -4.72 -8.71
N GLY A 64 2.22 -5.59 -7.86
CA GLY A 64 1.60 -5.99 -6.60
C GLY A 64 1.57 -7.50 -6.40
N GLU A 65 0.63 -7.95 -5.56
CA GLU A 65 0.43 -9.34 -5.18
C GLU A 65 -1.06 -9.70 -5.27
N ILE A 66 -1.37 -10.85 -5.88
CA ILE A 66 -2.71 -11.44 -5.92
C ILE A 66 -2.74 -12.62 -4.94
N TYR A 67 -3.16 -12.37 -3.72
CA TYR A 67 -3.08 -13.37 -2.63
C TYR A 67 -3.96 -14.61 -2.85
N ASN A 68 -5.06 -14.46 -3.57
CA ASN A 68 -6.00 -15.56 -3.83
C ASN A 68 -5.78 -16.28 -5.17
N TYR A 69 -4.65 -16.11 -5.82
CA TYR A 69 -4.40 -16.65 -7.17
C TYR A 69 -4.57 -18.17 -7.27
N LYS A 70 -4.24 -18.91 -6.20
CA LYS A 70 -4.38 -20.37 -6.16
C LYS A 70 -5.83 -20.86 -6.23
N SER A 71 -6.81 -20.00 -5.89
CA SER A 71 -8.22 -20.34 -6.02
C SER A 71 -8.71 -20.34 -7.46
N PHE A 72 -7.93 -19.78 -8.38
CA PHE A 72 -8.26 -19.73 -9.82
C PHE A 72 -7.62 -20.84 -10.64
N GLY A 73 -6.59 -21.51 -10.12
CA GLY A 73 -5.89 -22.58 -10.81
C GLY A 73 -4.47 -22.81 -10.29
N ASN A 74 -3.75 -23.69 -10.97
CA ASN A 74 -2.36 -23.99 -10.65
C ASN A 74 -1.42 -23.10 -11.46
N TYR A 75 -1.05 -21.97 -10.89
CA TYR A 75 -0.16 -20.97 -11.49
C TYR A 75 1.21 -20.98 -10.80
N LYS A 76 2.26 -20.71 -11.57
CA LYS A 76 3.65 -20.64 -11.08
C LYS A 76 3.94 -19.35 -10.33
N SER A 77 3.25 -18.27 -10.70
CA SER A 77 3.27 -16.98 -10.00
C SER A 77 1.86 -16.40 -9.92
N ASP A 78 1.67 -15.49 -9.00
CA ASP A 78 0.36 -14.90 -8.69
C ASP A 78 -0.26 -14.11 -9.86
N GLY A 79 0.56 -13.43 -10.67
CA GLY A 79 0.06 -12.62 -11.78
C GLY A 79 -0.46 -13.41 -12.96
N GLU A 80 -0.02 -14.66 -13.13
CA GLU A 80 -0.43 -15.49 -14.30
C GLU A 80 -1.94 -15.72 -14.36
N CYS A 81 -2.64 -15.68 -13.21
CA CYS A 81 -4.09 -15.87 -13.16
C CYS A 81 -4.88 -14.71 -13.81
N ILE A 82 -4.31 -13.51 -13.92
CA ILE A 82 -5.04 -12.30 -14.32
C ILE A 82 -5.62 -12.41 -15.73
N VAL A 83 -4.79 -12.84 -16.70
CA VAL A 83 -5.23 -12.92 -18.11
C VAL A 83 -6.26 -14.03 -18.29
N ASP A 84 -6.05 -15.19 -17.67
CA ASP A 84 -6.99 -16.30 -17.75
C ASP A 84 -8.34 -15.94 -17.10
N LEU A 85 -8.29 -15.23 -15.96
CA LEU A 85 -9.50 -14.75 -15.29
C LEU A 85 -10.27 -13.73 -16.15
N TYR A 86 -9.55 -12.80 -16.82
CA TYR A 86 -10.17 -11.87 -17.77
C TYR A 86 -10.84 -12.60 -18.95
N LYS A 87 -10.18 -13.60 -19.53
CA LYS A 87 -10.76 -14.39 -20.62
C LYS A 87 -12.00 -15.15 -20.20
N ASN A 88 -12.05 -15.66 -18.97
CA ASN A 88 -13.16 -16.45 -18.44
C ASN A 88 -14.33 -15.59 -17.91
N ARG A 89 -14.06 -14.42 -17.32
CA ARG A 89 -15.05 -13.56 -16.65
C ARG A 89 -15.37 -12.28 -17.42
N GLY A 90 -14.59 -11.96 -18.45
CA GLY A 90 -14.76 -10.71 -19.19
C GLY A 90 -14.43 -9.47 -18.35
N ASP A 91 -15.17 -8.42 -18.60
CA ASP A 91 -14.90 -7.07 -18.06
C ASP A 91 -14.94 -6.96 -16.53
N ASP A 92 -15.60 -7.89 -15.83
CA ASP A 92 -15.78 -7.85 -14.37
C ASP A 92 -14.74 -8.69 -13.59
N PHE A 93 -13.70 -9.19 -14.27
CA PHE A 93 -12.69 -10.08 -13.69
C PHE A 93 -12.00 -9.52 -12.44
N ALA A 94 -11.77 -8.20 -12.40
CA ALA A 94 -11.03 -7.57 -11.31
C ALA A 94 -11.75 -7.64 -9.96
N THR A 95 -13.08 -7.81 -9.95
CA THR A 95 -13.88 -8.01 -8.72
C THR A 95 -13.50 -9.28 -7.97
N GLN A 96 -12.93 -10.27 -8.67
CA GLN A 96 -12.52 -11.56 -8.11
C GLN A 96 -11.10 -11.50 -7.48
N LEU A 97 -10.29 -10.54 -7.90
CA LEU A 97 -8.91 -10.43 -7.43
C LEU A 97 -8.86 -10.00 -5.95
N GLY A 98 -8.22 -10.81 -5.13
CA GLY A 98 -7.94 -10.50 -3.72
C GLY A 98 -6.45 -10.22 -3.53
N GLY A 99 -6.08 -8.94 -3.42
CA GLY A 99 -4.67 -8.58 -3.37
C GLY A 99 -4.44 -7.09 -3.17
N GLU A 100 -3.19 -6.70 -3.34
CA GLU A 100 -2.70 -5.33 -3.36
C GLU A 100 -2.08 -5.09 -4.73
N PHE A 101 -2.79 -4.44 -5.65
CA PHE A 101 -2.36 -4.40 -7.04
C PHE A 101 -2.76 -3.13 -7.80
N ALA A 102 -1.99 -2.87 -8.85
CA ALA A 102 -2.34 -2.01 -9.96
C ALA A 102 -2.02 -2.74 -11.26
N LEU A 103 -2.92 -2.72 -12.24
CA LEU A 103 -2.73 -3.42 -13.51
C LEU A 103 -3.18 -2.59 -14.71
N CYS A 104 -2.57 -2.89 -15.85
CA CYS A 104 -3.01 -2.48 -17.17
C CYS A 104 -3.10 -3.73 -18.06
N LEU A 105 -4.26 -3.94 -18.68
CA LEU A 105 -4.51 -5.01 -19.63
C LEU A 105 -5.01 -4.43 -20.94
N ILE A 106 -4.43 -4.85 -22.06
CA ILE A 106 -4.92 -4.50 -23.39
C ILE A 106 -5.39 -5.76 -24.10
N ASP A 107 -6.64 -5.73 -24.56
CA ASP A 107 -7.23 -6.75 -25.44
C ASP A 107 -7.31 -6.15 -26.84
N PHE A 108 -6.37 -6.50 -27.70
CA PHE A 108 -6.27 -6.02 -29.07
C PHE A 108 -7.42 -6.52 -29.96
N SER A 109 -7.92 -7.72 -29.71
CA SER A 109 -9.03 -8.30 -30.47
C SER A 109 -10.34 -7.55 -30.20
N LYS A 110 -10.57 -7.12 -28.97
CA LYS A 110 -11.76 -6.36 -28.56
C LYS A 110 -11.56 -4.85 -28.56
N ASN A 111 -10.36 -4.36 -28.94
CA ASN A 111 -9.98 -2.95 -28.89
C ASN A 111 -10.23 -2.31 -27.52
N LYS A 112 -9.79 -2.94 -26.43
CA LYS A 112 -9.99 -2.46 -25.06
C LYS A 112 -8.67 -2.19 -24.34
N ILE A 113 -8.66 -1.13 -23.53
CA ILE A 113 -7.66 -0.88 -22.48
C ILE A 113 -8.40 -0.98 -21.15
N VAL A 114 -7.92 -1.84 -20.26
CA VAL A 114 -8.43 -2.00 -18.90
C VAL A 114 -7.37 -1.56 -17.92
N ILE A 115 -7.71 -0.64 -17.03
CA ILE A 115 -6.86 -0.24 -15.89
C ILE A 115 -7.61 -0.49 -14.58
N SER A 116 -6.93 -1.04 -13.59
CA SER A 116 -7.55 -1.40 -12.32
C SER A 116 -6.59 -1.24 -11.16
N THR A 117 -7.13 -0.84 -10.01
CA THR A 117 -6.44 -0.85 -8.72
C THR A 117 -7.19 -1.72 -7.72
N ASP A 118 -6.49 -2.21 -6.69
CA ASP A 118 -7.14 -2.86 -5.56
C ASP A 118 -8.08 -1.93 -4.79
N THR A 119 -8.77 -2.48 -3.79
CA THR A 119 -9.78 -1.77 -2.98
C THR A 119 -9.29 -0.45 -2.38
N PHE A 120 -8.01 -0.33 -2.04
CA PHE A 120 -7.45 0.87 -1.40
C PHE A 120 -6.39 1.58 -2.25
N SER A 121 -6.16 1.12 -3.50
CA SER A 121 -5.09 1.63 -4.37
C SER A 121 -3.73 1.57 -3.68
N CYS A 122 -3.45 0.41 -3.04
CA CYS A 122 -2.19 0.15 -2.35
C CYS A 122 -0.98 0.31 -3.28
N LYS A 123 -1.15 0.01 -4.57
CA LYS A 123 -0.12 0.21 -5.59
C LYS A 123 -0.49 1.39 -6.49
N PRO A 124 0.46 2.32 -6.76
CA PRO A 124 0.17 3.51 -7.55
C PRO A 124 -0.07 3.17 -9.02
N LEU A 125 -1.02 3.89 -9.64
CA LEU A 125 -1.29 3.85 -11.07
C LEU A 125 -1.69 5.23 -11.58
N TRP A 126 -0.96 5.71 -12.59
CA TRP A 126 -1.18 6.98 -13.27
C TRP A 126 -1.54 6.75 -14.72
N TYR A 127 -2.38 7.61 -15.30
CA TYR A 127 -2.76 7.53 -16.71
C TYR A 127 -3.09 8.89 -17.30
N GLU A 128 -2.86 9.02 -18.60
CA GLU A 128 -3.36 10.15 -19.40
C GLU A 128 -3.62 9.69 -20.83
N PHE A 129 -4.74 10.20 -21.39
CA PHE A 129 -5.11 10.07 -22.80
C PHE A 129 -5.16 11.46 -23.42
N ARG A 130 -4.39 11.71 -24.49
CA ARG A 130 -4.30 13.03 -25.12
C ARG A 130 -3.85 12.96 -26.57
N ASN A 131 -4.60 13.63 -27.48
CA ASN A 131 -4.19 13.81 -28.89
C ASN A 131 -3.77 12.50 -29.59
N GLY A 132 -4.55 11.45 -29.47
CA GLY A 132 -4.24 10.15 -30.09
C GLY A 132 -3.09 9.39 -29.42
N LYS A 133 -2.60 9.89 -28.28
CA LYS A 133 -1.57 9.25 -27.46
C LYS A 133 -2.14 8.84 -26.11
N PHE A 134 -1.58 7.77 -25.54
CA PHE A 134 -1.88 7.37 -24.17
C PHE A 134 -0.63 6.93 -23.42
N GLY A 135 -0.68 7.09 -22.11
CA GLY A 135 0.32 6.57 -21.19
C GLY A 135 -0.36 6.07 -19.92
N ILE A 136 0.09 4.93 -19.43
CA ILE A 136 -0.35 4.29 -18.18
C ILE A 136 0.92 3.80 -17.48
N ALA A 137 1.15 4.21 -16.23
CA ALA A 137 2.40 3.93 -15.56
C ALA A 137 2.25 3.84 -14.03
N SER A 138 3.17 3.15 -13.38
CA SER A 138 3.27 3.12 -11.92
C SER A 138 3.64 4.48 -11.34
N TYR A 139 4.43 5.29 -12.06
CA TYR A 139 4.90 6.60 -11.60
C TYR A 139 4.51 7.73 -12.55
N GLU A 140 4.16 8.88 -11.98
CA GLU A 140 3.78 10.07 -12.73
C GLU A 140 4.93 10.59 -13.61
N SER A 141 6.17 10.52 -13.12
CA SER A 141 7.36 10.97 -13.83
C SER A 141 7.57 10.28 -15.19
N GLN A 142 7.18 9.00 -15.31
CA GLN A 142 7.24 8.29 -16.59
C GLN A 142 6.34 8.97 -17.64
N LEU A 143 5.11 9.34 -17.25
CA LEU A 143 4.17 10.01 -18.16
C LEU A 143 4.62 11.42 -18.49
N ARG A 144 5.08 12.18 -17.51
CA ARG A 144 5.63 13.53 -17.75
C ARG A 144 6.85 13.50 -18.65
N GLY A 145 7.73 12.51 -18.50
CA GLY A 145 8.88 12.29 -19.37
C GLY A 145 8.50 11.96 -20.82
N LEU A 146 7.33 11.34 -21.04
CA LEU A 146 6.75 11.11 -22.37
C LEU A 146 6.07 12.34 -22.96
N GLY A 147 5.99 13.46 -22.22
CA GLY A 147 5.36 14.71 -22.67
C GLY A 147 3.90 14.87 -22.28
N PHE A 148 3.36 14.00 -21.44
CA PHE A 148 2.04 14.20 -20.84
C PHE A 148 2.08 15.31 -19.79
N THR A 149 1.04 16.15 -19.76
CA THR A 149 1.04 17.38 -18.95
C THR A 149 0.08 17.33 -17.76
N SER A 150 -0.86 16.40 -17.79
CA SER A 150 -1.92 16.28 -16.76
C SER A 150 -2.22 14.82 -16.40
N PRO A 151 -1.20 14.02 -16.05
CA PRO A 151 -1.44 12.65 -15.60
C PRO A 151 -2.40 12.63 -14.42
N LYS A 152 -3.32 11.66 -14.43
CA LYS A 152 -4.28 11.44 -13.36
C LYS A 152 -3.93 10.15 -12.63
N LYS A 153 -3.99 10.19 -11.30
CA LYS A 153 -3.94 8.96 -10.50
C LYS A 153 -5.26 8.21 -10.61
N LEU A 154 -5.22 6.90 -10.80
CA LEU A 154 -6.43 6.08 -10.76
C LEU A 154 -6.95 6.01 -9.32
N GLU A 155 -8.25 6.19 -9.17
CA GLU A 155 -8.94 6.16 -7.88
C GLU A 155 -8.87 4.77 -7.23
N SER A 156 -9.03 4.71 -5.91
CA SER A 156 -9.13 3.45 -5.16
C SER A 156 -10.38 2.67 -5.53
N ASN A 157 -10.30 1.34 -5.48
CA ASN A 157 -11.45 0.45 -5.70
C ASN A 157 -12.08 0.52 -7.10
N ILE A 158 -11.34 0.94 -8.12
CA ILE A 158 -11.89 1.24 -9.44
C ILE A 158 -11.23 0.41 -10.53
N THR A 159 -12.07 -0.10 -11.43
CA THR A 159 -11.69 -0.54 -12.78
C THR A 159 -12.32 0.40 -13.81
N LYS A 160 -11.50 0.88 -14.75
CA LYS A 160 -11.92 1.64 -15.93
C LYS A 160 -11.58 0.88 -17.20
N ILE A 161 -12.49 0.88 -18.14
CA ILE A 161 -12.33 0.28 -19.47
C ILE A 161 -12.47 1.37 -20.52
N PHE A 162 -11.52 1.45 -21.42
CA PHE A 162 -11.50 2.42 -22.51
C PHE A 162 -11.45 1.69 -23.85
N ASP A 163 -12.04 2.32 -24.86
CA ASP A 163 -11.82 1.92 -26.25
C ASP A 163 -10.38 2.28 -26.68
N LEU A 164 -9.65 1.31 -27.23
CA LEU A 164 -8.23 1.44 -27.58
C LEU A 164 -7.97 2.43 -28.73
N LYS A 165 -8.95 2.71 -29.60
CA LYS A 165 -8.82 3.61 -30.75
C LYS A 165 -9.23 5.03 -30.42
N SER A 166 -10.36 5.19 -29.75
CA SER A 166 -10.93 6.52 -29.44
C SER A 166 -10.55 7.04 -28.06
N PHE A 167 -10.03 6.17 -27.17
CA PHE A 167 -9.72 6.45 -25.76
C PHE A 167 -10.92 6.93 -24.93
N ARG A 168 -12.15 6.67 -25.41
CA ARG A 168 -13.37 6.96 -24.64
C ARG A 168 -13.55 5.91 -23.57
N GLU A 169 -13.94 6.34 -22.36
CA GLU A 169 -14.33 5.44 -21.28
C GLU A 169 -15.62 4.72 -21.68
N ILE A 170 -15.57 3.38 -21.69
CA ILE A 170 -16.70 2.50 -22.03
C ILE A 170 -17.42 2.07 -20.75
N LYS A 171 -16.64 1.75 -19.69
CA LYS A 171 -17.18 1.21 -18.44
C LYS A 171 -16.32 1.64 -17.28
N LYS A 172 -16.96 1.94 -16.14
CA LYS A 172 -16.33 2.13 -14.84
C LYS A 172 -17.12 1.38 -13.79
N TYR A 173 -16.43 0.69 -12.87
CA TYR A 173 -17.10 0.00 -11.77
C TYR A 173 -16.18 -0.13 -10.54
N HIS A 174 -16.80 -0.39 -9.38
CA HIS A 174 -16.10 -0.69 -8.14
C HIS A 174 -15.71 -2.16 -8.08
N ASN A 175 -14.47 -2.45 -7.66
CA ASN A 175 -13.97 -3.82 -7.54
C ASN A 175 -14.54 -4.55 -6.32
N PHE A 176 -14.93 -3.80 -5.28
CA PHE A 176 -15.53 -4.34 -4.08
C PHE A 176 -16.57 -3.39 -3.48
N THR A 177 -17.66 -3.94 -2.94
CA THR A 177 -18.68 -3.17 -2.23
C THR A 177 -18.73 -3.63 -0.79
N PHE A 178 -18.55 -2.70 0.15
CA PHE A 178 -18.67 -2.99 1.57
C PHE A 178 -20.12 -2.95 2.03
N ASP A 179 -20.49 -3.92 2.89
CA ASP A 179 -21.73 -3.87 3.67
C ASP A 179 -21.49 -3.07 4.95
N THR A 180 -22.31 -2.07 5.18
CA THR A 180 -22.22 -1.17 6.33
C THR A 180 -23.20 -1.48 7.45
N THR A 181 -23.88 -2.64 7.40
CA THR A 181 -24.84 -3.10 8.42
C THR A 181 -24.12 -3.51 9.71
N GLN A 182 -24.23 -2.69 10.74
CA GLN A 182 -23.58 -2.95 12.03
C GLN A 182 -24.39 -3.98 12.85
N HIS A 183 -23.87 -5.20 13.01
CA HIS A 183 -24.59 -6.28 13.67
C HIS A 183 -23.73 -7.17 14.58
N LYS A 184 -22.40 -7.04 14.50
CA LYS A 184 -21.47 -7.88 15.29
C LYS A 184 -21.20 -7.27 16.66
N THR A 185 -21.41 -8.10 17.69
CA THR A 185 -21.27 -7.73 19.10
C THR A 185 -20.05 -8.34 19.79
N SER A 186 -19.13 -8.96 19.02
CA SER A 186 -17.84 -9.50 19.47
C SER A 186 -16.73 -9.08 18.52
N PHE A 187 -15.50 -8.99 19.03
CA PHE A 187 -14.30 -8.77 18.24
C PHE A 187 -13.74 -10.02 17.58
N ASP A 188 -14.23 -11.22 17.90
CA ASP A 188 -13.59 -12.50 17.58
C ASP A 188 -13.40 -12.71 16.07
N ASP A 189 -14.40 -12.36 15.25
CA ASP A 189 -14.31 -12.48 13.80
C ASP A 189 -13.28 -11.51 13.24
N TRP A 190 -13.21 -10.27 13.77
CA TRP A 190 -12.19 -9.30 13.37
C TRP A 190 -10.77 -9.79 13.73
N LEU A 191 -10.59 -10.36 14.94
CA LEU A 191 -9.31 -10.91 15.38
C LEU A 191 -8.87 -12.07 14.48
N THR A 192 -9.81 -12.94 14.12
CA THR A 192 -9.57 -14.02 13.15
C THR A 192 -9.20 -13.50 11.78
N ALA A 193 -9.93 -12.51 11.27
CA ALA A 193 -9.65 -11.87 9.97
C ALA A 193 -8.29 -11.17 9.96
N PHE A 194 -7.87 -10.58 11.09
CA PHE A 194 -6.54 -9.98 11.23
C PHE A 194 -5.42 -11.03 11.10
N GLY A 195 -5.54 -12.15 11.81
CA GLY A 195 -4.60 -13.26 11.65
C GLY A 195 -4.53 -13.77 10.22
N ASN A 196 -5.69 -13.95 9.58
CA ASN A 196 -5.78 -14.36 8.17
C ASN A 196 -5.16 -13.33 7.20
N SER A 197 -5.32 -12.05 7.50
CA SER A 197 -4.72 -10.96 6.72
C SER A 197 -3.19 -11.01 6.75
N ILE A 198 -2.60 -11.27 7.91
CA ILE A 198 -1.14 -11.48 8.04
C ILE A 198 -0.73 -12.78 7.33
N ALA A 199 -1.43 -13.90 7.59
CA ALA A 199 -1.10 -15.22 7.04
C ALA A 199 -1.00 -15.22 5.50
N LYS A 200 -1.96 -14.61 4.80
CA LYS A 200 -1.91 -14.54 3.33
C LYS A 200 -0.75 -13.70 2.81
N ARG A 201 -0.27 -12.72 3.59
CA ARG A 201 0.87 -11.86 3.24
C ARG A 201 2.23 -12.46 3.59
N VAL A 202 2.26 -13.45 4.47
CA VAL A 202 3.46 -14.25 4.80
C VAL A 202 3.62 -15.40 3.80
N ALA A 203 2.52 -15.91 3.26
CA ALA A 203 2.51 -17.10 2.42
C ALA A 203 3.20 -16.92 1.06
N ASN A 204 3.65 -18.04 0.48
CA ASN A 204 4.15 -18.16 -0.89
C ASN A 204 5.41 -17.34 -1.22
N THR A 205 6.23 -17.02 -0.23
CA THR A 205 7.51 -16.31 -0.43
C THR A 205 8.59 -16.88 0.49
N ASP A 206 9.83 -16.86 0.02
CA ASP A 206 11.05 -17.14 0.77
C ASP A 206 11.83 -15.88 1.14
N LYS A 207 11.33 -14.70 0.72
CA LYS A 207 12.01 -13.42 0.92
C LYS A 207 11.94 -12.96 2.37
N GLY A 208 13.03 -12.37 2.84
CA GLY A 208 13.10 -11.81 4.19
C GLY A 208 12.07 -10.69 4.41
N MET A 209 11.35 -10.78 5.52
CA MET A 209 10.32 -9.83 5.94
C MET A 209 10.84 -8.92 7.04
N PHE A 210 10.25 -7.73 7.16
CA PHE A 210 10.52 -6.83 8.28
C PHE A 210 9.34 -5.93 8.62
N VAL A 211 9.39 -5.35 9.82
CA VAL A 211 8.46 -4.34 10.31
C VAL A 211 9.22 -3.17 10.92
N GLY A 212 8.73 -1.95 10.70
CA GLY A 212 9.15 -0.78 11.45
C GLY A 212 8.44 -0.77 12.80
N LEU A 213 9.08 -1.31 13.84
CA LEU A 213 8.48 -1.47 15.15
C LEU A 213 8.57 -0.17 15.96
N SER A 214 7.45 0.33 16.41
CA SER A 214 7.30 1.45 17.35
C SER A 214 6.65 0.99 18.65
N SER A 215 6.45 1.90 19.59
CA SER A 215 5.61 1.67 20.78
C SER A 215 4.11 1.80 20.50
N GLY A 216 3.71 2.18 19.26
CA GLY A 216 2.31 2.35 18.84
C GLY A 216 1.56 1.03 18.64
N TYR A 217 0.23 1.11 18.55
CA TYR A 217 -0.66 -0.04 18.38
C TYR A 217 -0.41 -0.83 17.09
N ASP A 218 -0.31 -0.14 15.97
CA ASP A 218 -0.38 -0.71 14.63
C ASP A 218 0.79 -1.65 14.34
N SER A 219 2.02 -1.13 14.50
CA SER A 219 3.24 -1.94 14.32
C SER A 219 3.38 -3.01 15.39
N GLY A 220 2.89 -2.73 16.61
CA GLY A 220 2.85 -3.71 17.70
C GLY A 220 1.96 -4.91 17.37
N ALA A 221 0.74 -4.67 16.89
CA ALA A 221 -0.18 -5.74 16.52
C ALA A 221 0.37 -6.59 15.35
N ILE A 222 0.96 -5.95 14.33
CA ILE A 222 1.62 -6.67 13.22
C ILE A 222 2.77 -7.54 13.72
N ALA A 223 3.67 -6.99 14.54
CA ALA A 223 4.82 -7.73 15.06
C ALA A 223 4.39 -8.90 15.95
N CYS A 224 3.37 -8.69 16.80
CA CYS A 224 2.76 -9.72 17.62
C CYS A 224 2.21 -10.88 16.78
N GLU A 225 1.42 -10.59 15.73
CA GLU A 225 0.82 -11.63 14.90
C GLU A 225 1.87 -12.35 14.03
N LEU A 226 2.85 -11.63 13.48
CA LEU A 226 3.98 -12.26 12.76
C LEU A 226 4.73 -13.26 13.66
N GLN A 227 4.99 -12.90 14.91
CA GLN A 227 5.64 -13.79 15.88
C GLN A 227 4.77 -14.98 16.23
N LYS A 228 3.49 -14.78 16.50
CA LYS A 228 2.51 -15.83 16.80
C LYS A 228 2.40 -16.86 15.67
N GLN A 229 2.51 -16.41 14.42
CA GLN A 229 2.51 -17.28 13.24
C GLN A 229 3.88 -17.92 12.94
N GLY A 230 4.91 -17.65 13.73
CA GLY A 230 6.26 -18.16 13.50
C GLY A 230 6.93 -17.62 12.24
N ALA A 231 6.51 -16.45 11.76
CA ALA A 231 7.07 -15.84 10.56
C ALA A 231 8.54 -15.43 10.77
N ASN A 232 9.37 -15.63 9.75
CA ASN A 232 10.76 -15.16 9.77
C ASN A 232 10.82 -13.67 9.40
N PHE A 233 10.80 -12.80 10.41
CA PHE A 233 10.88 -11.36 10.21
C PHE A 233 11.93 -10.71 11.11
N LYS A 234 12.33 -9.49 10.79
CA LYS A 234 13.16 -8.61 11.66
C LYS A 234 12.39 -7.33 11.98
N ALA A 235 12.45 -6.90 13.24
CA ALA A 235 11.89 -5.63 13.67
C ALA A 235 12.98 -4.56 13.75
N TYR A 236 12.81 -3.46 13.01
CA TYR A 236 13.69 -2.28 13.10
C TYR A 236 12.98 -1.18 13.87
N SER A 237 13.66 -0.57 14.83
CA SER A 237 13.11 0.49 15.67
C SER A 237 13.99 1.73 15.66
N ILE A 238 13.38 2.90 15.39
CA ILE A 238 14.06 4.19 15.56
C ILE A 238 13.66 4.73 16.93
N THR A 239 14.65 4.90 17.82
CA THR A 239 14.43 5.18 19.23
C THR A 239 14.25 6.67 19.57
N ASN A 240 14.26 7.56 18.56
CA ASN A 240 14.30 9.01 18.76
C ASN A 240 13.10 9.59 19.54
N ASN A 241 11.93 8.97 19.51
CA ASN A 241 10.69 9.48 20.13
C ASN A 241 9.68 8.37 20.46
N GLU A 242 10.14 7.33 21.13
CA GLU A 242 9.30 6.19 21.51
C GLU A 242 8.96 6.20 23.02
N ASN A 243 7.92 5.44 23.39
CA ASN A 243 7.74 5.03 24.77
C ASN A 243 8.78 3.95 25.08
N GLU A 244 9.84 4.33 25.80
CA GLU A 244 10.99 3.47 26.03
C GLU A 244 10.60 2.17 26.76
N VAL A 245 9.69 2.23 27.73
CA VAL A 245 9.24 1.05 28.49
C VAL A 245 8.59 0.03 27.55
N VAL A 246 7.58 0.47 26.81
CA VAL A 246 6.84 -0.39 25.86
C VAL A 246 7.78 -0.94 24.78
N LEU A 247 8.65 -0.08 24.22
CA LEU A 247 9.55 -0.50 23.17
C LEU A 247 10.57 -1.54 23.66
N GLN A 248 11.17 -1.34 24.82
CA GLN A 248 12.14 -2.29 25.39
C GLN A 248 11.50 -3.65 25.69
N GLU A 249 10.29 -3.68 26.20
CA GLU A 249 9.56 -4.93 26.42
C GLU A 249 9.29 -5.67 25.11
N ARG A 250 8.85 -4.96 24.05
CA ARG A 250 8.67 -5.57 22.72
C ARG A 250 9.97 -6.12 22.13
N LEU A 251 11.06 -5.37 22.26
CA LEU A 251 12.38 -5.79 21.78
C LEU A 251 12.90 -7.06 22.51
N ARG A 252 12.49 -7.27 23.76
CA ARG A 252 12.81 -8.52 24.49
C ARG A 252 11.99 -9.72 24.06
N LEU A 253 10.75 -9.48 23.63
CA LEU A 253 9.83 -10.54 23.18
C LEU A 253 10.12 -11.02 21.76
N ILE A 254 10.65 -10.14 20.89
CA ILE A 254 10.91 -10.46 19.48
C ILE A 254 12.38 -10.91 19.33
N ASN A 255 12.57 -12.09 18.76
CA ASN A 255 13.91 -12.71 18.68
C ASN A 255 14.89 -11.97 17.76
N ASN A 256 14.42 -11.28 16.71
CA ASN A 256 15.27 -10.64 15.70
C ASN A 256 14.93 -9.14 15.59
N THR A 257 15.71 -8.33 16.29
CA THR A 257 15.46 -6.89 16.39
C THR A 257 16.72 -6.07 16.15
N GLU A 258 16.53 -4.83 15.68
CA GLU A 258 17.57 -3.81 15.63
C GLU A 258 16.95 -2.47 16.03
N ALA A 259 17.41 -1.92 17.14
CA ALA A 259 17.03 -0.60 17.59
C ALA A 259 18.21 0.37 17.40
N PHE A 260 17.93 1.54 16.81
CA PHE A 260 18.95 2.54 16.55
C PHE A 260 18.42 3.96 16.71
N PHE A 261 19.30 4.87 17.03
CA PHE A 261 19.05 6.29 17.05
C PHE A 261 19.41 6.90 15.70
N LEU A 262 18.47 7.54 15.02
CA LEU A 262 18.75 8.22 13.76
C LEU A 262 19.46 9.55 14.02
N GLN A 263 20.74 9.58 13.66
CA GLN A 263 21.62 10.74 13.86
C GLN A 263 21.22 11.92 12.95
N PRO A 264 21.42 13.19 13.39
CA PRO A 264 21.10 14.36 12.58
C PRO A 264 21.73 14.36 11.19
N GLN A 265 22.99 13.93 11.09
CA GLN A 265 23.69 13.85 9.81
C GLN A 265 23.09 12.78 8.90
N GLU A 266 22.74 11.61 9.43
CA GLU A 266 22.08 10.53 8.67
C GLU A 266 20.72 10.99 8.15
N PHE A 267 19.94 11.70 8.97
CA PHE A 267 18.67 12.30 8.56
C PHE A 267 18.84 13.26 7.37
N GLN A 268 19.85 14.15 7.41
CA GLN A 268 20.09 15.08 6.30
C GLN A 268 20.58 14.34 5.05
N ASN A 269 21.32 13.27 5.17
CA ASN A 269 21.74 12.43 4.05
C ASN A 269 20.52 11.79 3.37
N TRP A 270 19.58 11.23 4.13
CA TRP A 270 18.34 10.68 3.57
C TRP A 270 17.46 11.74 2.92
N LYS A 271 17.40 12.94 3.50
CA LYS A 271 16.68 14.06 2.89
C LYS A 271 17.27 14.46 1.52
N LYS A 272 18.59 14.46 1.39
CA LYS A 272 19.28 14.71 0.12
C LYS A 272 19.02 13.59 -0.88
N GLU A 273 19.14 12.33 -0.42
CA GLU A 273 18.90 11.14 -1.25
C GLU A 273 17.49 11.13 -1.85
N LEU A 274 16.46 11.30 -1.02
CA LEU A 274 15.07 11.31 -1.47
C LEU A 274 14.80 12.46 -2.46
N ARG A 275 15.37 13.63 -2.22
CA ARG A 275 15.17 14.79 -3.12
C ARG A 275 15.73 14.55 -4.52
N SER A 276 16.84 13.86 -4.64
CA SER A 276 17.56 13.68 -5.91
C SER A 276 17.15 12.40 -6.64
N ASN A 277 16.80 11.34 -5.91
CA ASN A 277 16.79 9.99 -6.44
C ASN A 277 15.48 9.22 -6.23
N CYS A 278 14.49 9.77 -5.50
CA CYS A 278 13.19 9.17 -5.31
C CYS A 278 12.13 9.83 -6.19
N GLU A 279 11.17 9.06 -6.67
CA GLU A 279 9.96 9.59 -7.31
C GLU A 279 9.31 10.65 -6.41
N ASP A 280 8.83 11.74 -6.97
CA ASP A 280 8.13 12.77 -6.24
C ASP A 280 6.64 12.46 -6.12
N PHE A 281 6.05 12.86 -5.03
CA PHE A 281 4.61 12.81 -4.83
C PHE A 281 4.18 14.02 -4.02
N GLU A 282 3.31 14.81 -4.62
CA GLU A 282 2.63 15.91 -3.97
C GLU A 282 1.13 15.63 -3.94
N TYR A 283 0.49 15.94 -2.84
CA TYR A 283 -0.93 15.76 -2.65
C TYR A 283 -1.53 16.92 -1.87
N ASN A 284 -2.63 17.47 -2.37
CA ASN A 284 -3.39 18.52 -1.70
C ASN A 284 -4.78 17.97 -1.37
N ASP A 285 -5.10 17.85 -0.08
CA ASP A 285 -6.39 17.37 0.42
C ASP A 285 -7.36 18.51 0.77
N GLY A 286 -7.03 19.74 0.39
CA GLY A 286 -7.77 20.95 0.77
C GLY A 286 -7.43 21.49 2.16
N PHE A 287 -6.78 20.69 3.01
CA PHE A 287 -6.33 21.11 4.35
C PHE A 287 -4.83 21.39 4.40
N ARG A 288 -4.05 20.68 3.61
CA ARG A 288 -2.60 20.84 3.55
C ARG A 288 -2.03 20.37 2.21
N ASN A 289 -0.88 20.93 1.86
CA ASN A 289 -0.02 20.39 0.80
C ASN A 289 0.96 19.40 1.43
N TYR A 290 0.90 18.16 0.99
CA TYR A 290 1.80 17.10 1.39
C TYR A 290 2.86 16.87 0.30
N ASN A 291 4.11 16.68 0.73
CA ASN A 291 5.20 16.29 -0.18
C ASN A 291 6.12 15.31 0.56
N ILE A 292 6.34 14.12 -0.01
CA ILE A 292 7.12 13.05 0.62
C ILE A 292 8.58 13.43 0.88
N LYS A 293 9.15 14.32 0.06
CA LYS A 293 10.54 14.79 0.20
C LYS A 293 10.73 15.82 1.32
N LYS A 294 9.62 16.27 1.93
CA LYS A 294 9.60 17.17 3.09
C LYS A 294 9.13 16.47 4.36
N ASP A 295 8.51 15.29 4.26
CA ASP A 295 7.99 14.53 5.39
C ASP A 295 9.12 13.84 6.16
N GLN A 296 9.23 14.13 7.47
CA GLN A 296 10.27 13.56 8.34
C GLN A 296 10.16 12.04 8.45
N ALA A 297 8.96 11.48 8.42
CA ALA A 297 8.74 10.04 8.44
C ALA A 297 9.33 9.34 7.21
N SER A 298 9.40 10.02 6.06
CA SER A 298 10.06 9.50 4.86
C SER A 298 11.56 9.25 5.07
N MET A 299 12.25 10.12 5.83
CA MET A 299 13.67 9.94 6.15
C MET A 299 13.89 8.77 7.12
N GLY A 300 13.01 8.62 8.11
CA GLY A 300 13.04 7.47 9.02
C GLY A 300 12.79 6.15 8.29
N LEU A 301 11.77 6.12 7.43
CA LEU A 301 11.48 4.94 6.60
C LEU A 301 12.65 4.60 5.66
N SER A 302 13.32 5.60 5.07
CA SER A 302 14.51 5.39 4.25
C SER A 302 15.64 4.75 5.03
N ALA A 303 15.87 5.17 6.28
CA ALA A 303 16.88 4.57 7.15
C ALA A 303 16.59 3.10 7.46
N ILE A 304 15.34 2.75 7.70
CA ILE A 304 14.89 1.36 7.91
C ILE A 304 15.03 0.56 6.61
N CYS A 305 14.48 1.04 5.51
CA CYS A 305 14.51 0.35 4.21
C CYS A 305 15.94 0.09 3.72
N SER A 306 16.85 1.05 3.91
CA SER A 306 18.26 0.87 3.56
C SER A 306 18.93 -0.25 4.36
N ARG A 307 18.65 -0.35 5.67
CA ARG A 307 19.16 -1.44 6.52
C ARG A 307 18.57 -2.78 6.09
N ALA A 308 17.28 -2.85 5.93
CA ALA A 308 16.58 -4.06 5.49
C ALA A 308 17.08 -4.56 4.13
N ASN A 309 17.24 -3.66 3.16
CA ASN A 309 17.76 -4.01 1.83
C ASN A 309 19.17 -4.59 1.88
N LYS A 310 20.08 -4.01 2.68
CA LYS A 310 21.45 -4.52 2.87
C LYS A 310 21.50 -5.93 3.44
N GLU A 311 20.47 -6.33 4.20
CA GLU A 311 20.30 -7.68 4.73
C GLU A 311 19.51 -8.61 3.80
N GLY A 312 19.19 -8.17 2.58
CA GLY A 312 18.43 -8.96 1.61
C GLY A 312 16.94 -9.08 1.93
N ARG A 313 16.40 -8.26 2.85
CA ARG A 313 14.97 -8.24 3.17
C ARG A 313 14.23 -7.43 2.15
N ARG A 314 13.15 -8.00 1.62
CA ARG A 314 12.42 -7.43 0.49
C ARG A 314 10.96 -7.11 0.78
N ILE A 315 10.41 -7.52 1.94
CA ILE A 315 9.00 -7.36 2.27
C ILE A 315 8.87 -6.54 3.56
N TYR A 316 8.23 -5.39 3.45
CA TYR A 316 7.91 -4.50 4.56
C TYR A 316 6.44 -4.64 4.96
N PHE A 317 6.17 -5.01 6.21
CA PHE A 317 4.83 -4.98 6.78
C PHE A 317 4.55 -3.63 7.41
N SER A 318 3.60 -2.91 6.85
CA SER A 318 3.23 -1.55 7.27
C SER A 318 1.97 -1.52 8.12
N GLY A 319 1.98 -0.65 9.13
CA GLY A 319 0.81 -0.33 9.95
C GLY A 319 -0.19 0.63 9.27
N GLN A 320 0.07 1.02 8.03
CA GLN A 320 -0.77 1.99 7.33
C GLN A 320 -2.18 1.43 7.07
N GLY A 321 -3.17 2.29 7.12
CA GLY A 321 -4.59 1.94 7.05
C GLY A 321 -5.25 1.80 8.42
N ALA A 322 -4.51 1.46 9.47
CA ALA A 322 -5.08 1.30 10.81
C ALA A 322 -5.70 2.60 11.35
N ASP A 323 -5.00 3.71 11.23
CA ASP A 323 -5.52 5.01 11.67
C ASP A 323 -6.72 5.45 10.82
N GLU A 324 -6.63 5.30 9.53
CA GLU A 324 -7.65 5.73 8.56
C GLU A 324 -8.95 4.95 8.69
N ILE A 325 -8.86 3.65 8.93
CA ILE A 325 -10.03 2.76 9.00
C ILE A 325 -10.60 2.68 10.43
N ILE A 326 -9.74 2.57 11.45
CA ILE A 326 -10.16 2.19 12.79
C ILE A 326 -10.39 3.39 13.71
N SER A 327 -9.70 4.52 13.50
CA SER A 327 -9.74 5.64 14.45
C SER A 327 -9.89 7.03 13.84
N ASP A 328 -9.76 7.18 12.52
CA ASP A 328 -9.73 8.51 11.87
C ASP A 328 -8.85 9.52 12.64
N TYR A 329 -7.71 9.07 13.17
CA TYR A 329 -6.81 9.92 13.96
C TYR A 329 -7.47 10.63 15.15
N GLY A 330 -8.46 10.00 15.78
CA GLY A 330 -9.19 10.56 16.91
C GLY A 330 -9.80 9.50 17.82
N PHE A 331 -10.45 9.97 18.90
CA PHE A 331 -11.19 9.11 19.82
C PHE A 331 -12.33 9.88 20.49
N GLY A 332 -13.54 9.27 20.55
CA GLY A 332 -14.70 9.83 21.23
C GLY A 332 -15.12 11.21 20.70
N GLY A 333 -14.93 11.49 19.42
CA GLY A 333 -15.20 12.76 18.77
C GLY A 333 -14.08 13.80 18.93
N LYS A 334 -13.00 13.47 19.65
CA LYS A 334 -11.84 14.36 19.84
C LYS A 334 -10.78 14.06 18.80
N LYS A 335 -10.41 15.06 18.02
CA LYS A 335 -9.34 14.95 17.01
C LYS A 335 -7.97 14.97 17.70
N ILE A 336 -7.16 13.93 17.45
CA ILE A 336 -5.75 13.90 17.86
C ILE A 336 -4.91 14.71 16.88
N TYR A 337 -5.24 14.63 15.58
CA TYR A 337 -4.64 15.42 14.52
C TYR A 337 -5.67 16.26 13.78
N LYS A 338 -5.27 17.43 13.28
CA LYS A 338 -6.17 18.39 12.60
C LYS A 338 -6.87 17.82 11.36
N HIS A 339 -6.24 16.87 10.70
CA HIS A 339 -6.77 16.22 9.49
C HIS A 339 -7.80 15.10 9.77
N SER A 340 -8.08 14.80 11.03
CA SER A 340 -9.20 13.91 11.38
C SER A 340 -10.53 14.48 10.89
N GLY A 341 -11.38 13.68 10.27
CA GLY A 341 -12.72 14.06 9.82
C GLY A 341 -13.73 14.12 10.98
N PHE A 342 -13.83 13.02 11.74
CA PHE A 342 -14.88 12.83 12.77
C PHE A 342 -14.36 12.44 14.15
N GLY A 343 -13.06 12.51 14.39
CA GLY A 343 -12.47 12.26 15.71
C GLY A 343 -12.66 10.82 16.20
N GLY A 344 -12.80 9.85 15.33
CA GLY A 344 -12.93 8.44 15.70
C GLY A 344 -14.23 8.09 16.45
N LEU A 345 -15.31 8.84 16.27
CA LEU A 345 -16.64 8.56 16.84
C LEU A 345 -17.56 8.03 15.72
N PHE A 346 -17.71 6.72 15.64
CA PHE A 346 -18.55 6.07 14.64
C PHE A 346 -20.04 6.17 15.01
N PRO A 347 -20.92 6.52 14.04
CA PRO A 347 -22.36 6.64 14.29
C PRO A 347 -23.02 5.24 14.34
N ALA A 348 -24.21 5.19 14.94
CA ALA A 348 -25.04 3.97 14.99
C ALA A 348 -25.54 3.54 13.58
N GLN A 349 -25.65 4.49 12.65
CA GLN A 349 -26.02 4.22 11.28
C GLN A 349 -24.94 4.78 10.35
N MET A 350 -24.45 3.93 9.45
CA MET A 350 -23.37 4.29 8.53
C MET A 350 -23.85 4.96 7.24
N ASN A 351 -25.15 4.91 6.94
CA ASN A 351 -25.74 5.55 5.76
C ASN A 351 -25.49 7.06 5.75
N GLY A 352 -24.94 7.57 4.65
CA GLY A 352 -24.54 8.98 4.52
C GLY A 352 -23.25 9.36 5.25
N PHE A 353 -22.69 8.44 6.03
CA PHE A 353 -21.41 8.61 6.70
C PHE A 353 -20.28 7.86 5.96
N PHE A 354 -20.56 6.65 5.52
CA PHE A 354 -19.62 5.83 4.76
C PHE A 354 -19.68 6.16 3.25
N PRO A 355 -18.53 6.23 2.56
CA PRO A 355 -17.18 6.24 3.10
C PRO A 355 -16.79 7.63 3.64
N TRP A 356 -16.06 7.69 4.73
CA TRP A 356 -15.46 8.93 5.22
C TRP A 356 -14.23 9.31 4.39
N HIS A 357 -13.78 10.57 4.51
CA HIS A 357 -12.74 11.12 3.64
C HIS A 357 -11.44 10.29 3.62
N SER A 358 -10.94 9.89 4.79
CA SER A 358 -9.70 9.10 4.90
C SER A 358 -9.87 7.61 4.60
N PHE A 359 -11.07 7.13 4.25
CA PHE A 359 -11.30 5.71 3.93
C PHE A 359 -10.64 5.30 2.61
N TYR A 360 -10.81 6.09 1.56
CA TYR A 360 -10.24 5.86 0.23
C TYR A 360 -9.29 6.96 -0.23
N ASP A 361 -9.30 8.12 0.42
CA ASP A 361 -8.64 9.35 -0.01
C ASP A 361 -7.90 10.03 1.15
N GLY A 362 -7.56 11.30 1.06
CA GLY A 362 -6.93 12.06 2.12
C GLY A 362 -5.63 11.44 2.62
N THR A 363 -5.55 11.22 3.93
CA THR A 363 -4.35 10.64 4.57
C THR A 363 -4.07 9.22 4.12
N GLN A 364 -5.09 8.44 3.74
CA GLN A 364 -4.90 7.10 3.16
C GLN A 364 -4.01 7.16 1.92
N ILE A 365 -4.35 7.99 0.95
CA ILE A 365 -3.54 8.16 -0.28
C ILE A 365 -2.16 8.74 0.03
N GLN A 366 -2.08 9.76 0.89
CA GLN A 366 -0.81 10.41 1.23
C GLN A 366 0.21 9.42 1.75
N TYR A 367 -0.18 8.62 2.73
CA TYR A 367 0.75 7.74 3.43
C TYR A 367 1.02 6.43 2.68
N LEU A 368 0.03 5.90 1.94
CA LEU A 368 0.29 4.78 1.04
C LEU A 368 1.34 5.16 -0.02
N ASN A 369 1.18 6.30 -0.69
CA ASN A 369 2.16 6.72 -1.70
C ASN A 369 3.53 7.06 -1.09
N LYS A 370 3.58 7.63 0.12
CA LYS A 370 4.84 7.80 0.85
C LYS A 370 5.59 6.49 0.97
N GLU A 371 4.92 5.47 1.49
CA GLU A 371 5.56 4.18 1.71
C GLU A 371 5.91 3.46 0.41
N GLU A 372 5.01 3.48 -0.57
CA GLU A 372 5.23 2.89 -1.88
C GLU A 372 6.41 3.52 -2.64
N TYR A 373 6.58 4.83 -2.53
CA TYR A 373 7.64 5.53 -3.25
C TYR A 373 8.97 5.41 -2.51
N VAL A 374 8.97 5.54 -1.18
CA VAL A 374 10.18 5.38 -0.38
C VAL A 374 10.66 3.93 -0.40
N ALA A 375 9.82 2.95 -0.08
CA ALA A 375 10.19 1.55 -0.11
C ALA A 375 10.59 1.08 -1.52
N GLY A 376 9.84 1.54 -2.55
CA GLY A 376 10.13 1.25 -3.94
C GLY A 376 11.50 1.77 -4.39
N HIS A 377 11.97 2.91 -3.87
CA HIS A 377 13.32 3.41 -4.12
C HIS A 377 14.42 2.42 -3.67
N PHE A 378 14.13 1.59 -2.68
CA PHE A 378 15.04 0.56 -2.16
C PHE A 378 14.74 -0.85 -2.70
N GLY A 379 13.84 -1.02 -3.69
CA GLY A 379 13.45 -2.34 -4.18
C GLY A 379 12.82 -3.21 -3.09
N ILE A 380 11.95 -2.63 -2.27
CA ILE A 380 11.23 -3.27 -1.18
C ILE A 380 9.73 -3.23 -1.47
N GLU A 381 9.05 -4.35 -1.29
CA GLU A 381 7.59 -4.46 -1.39
C GLU A 381 6.95 -4.15 -0.04
N THR A 382 6.05 -3.17 -0.02
CA THR A 382 5.22 -2.89 1.15
C THR A 382 3.93 -3.72 1.09
N ARG A 383 3.54 -4.29 2.22
CA ARG A 383 2.28 -5.03 2.43
C ARG A 383 1.48 -4.36 3.54
N TYR A 384 0.16 -4.25 3.33
CA TYR A 384 -0.76 -3.47 4.16
C TYR A 384 -1.84 -4.36 4.81
N PRO A 385 -1.55 -5.05 5.91
CA PRO A 385 -2.52 -5.97 6.53
C PRO A 385 -3.84 -5.33 6.92
N PHE A 386 -3.82 -4.08 7.41
CA PHE A 386 -5.03 -3.35 7.82
C PHE A 386 -5.94 -2.95 6.66
N LEU A 387 -5.45 -3.01 5.43
CA LEU A 387 -6.22 -2.74 4.21
C LEU A 387 -6.69 -4.01 3.51
N ASP A 388 -6.71 -5.13 4.22
CA ASP A 388 -7.37 -6.33 3.72
C ASP A 388 -8.90 -6.12 3.70
N ARG A 389 -9.52 -6.29 2.51
CA ARG A 389 -10.94 -6.00 2.35
C ARG A 389 -11.85 -6.80 3.29
N GLN A 390 -11.45 -8.06 3.62
CA GLN A 390 -12.22 -8.87 4.57
C GLN A 390 -12.06 -8.35 6.00
N LEU A 391 -10.86 -7.98 6.40
CA LEU A 391 -10.59 -7.38 7.72
C LEU A 391 -11.36 -6.07 7.90
N VAL A 392 -11.34 -5.21 6.87
CA VAL A 392 -12.10 -3.95 6.89
C VAL A 392 -13.60 -4.21 6.94
N GLN A 393 -14.09 -5.22 6.21
CA GLN A 393 -15.48 -5.61 6.28
C GLN A 393 -15.90 -6.07 7.69
N GLU A 394 -15.06 -6.85 8.35
CA GLU A 394 -15.30 -7.28 9.73
C GLU A 394 -15.38 -6.08 10.69
N PHE A 395 -14.52 -5.08 10.50
CA PHE A 395 -14.60 -3.83 11.28
C PHE A 395 -15.90 -3.07 11.01
N LEU A 396 -16.34 -2.95 9.76
CA LEU A 396 -17.57 -2.24 9.42
C LEU A 396 -18.81 -2.89 10.02
N TRP A 397 -18.84 -4.22 10.14
CA TRP A 397 -19.93 -4.98 10.77
C TRP A 397 -20.00 -4.86 12.29
N LEU A 398 -18.93 -4.45 12.98
CA LEU A 398 -18.99 -4.24 14.43
C LEU A 398 -20.03 -3.17 14.77
N THR A 399 -20.72 -3.32 15.90
CA THR A 399 -21.60 -2.28 16.43
C THR A 399 -20.83 -1.01 16.76
N HIS A 400 -21.50 0.14 16.70
CA HIS A 400 -20.87 1.43 17.03
C HIS A 400 -20.36 1.45 18.48
N ASP A 401 -21.04 0.78 19.41
CA ASP A 401 -20.60 0.67 20.80
C ASP A 401 -19.23 -0.01 20.91
N LEU A 402 -19.02 -1.12 20.18
CA LEU A 402 -17.72 -1.79 20.15
C LEU A 402 -16.64 -0.93 19.51
N LYS A 403 -16.94 -0.29 18.35
CA LYS A 403 -15.99 0.60 17.68
C LYS A 403 -15.55 1.75 18.58
N ASN A 404 -16.49 2.32 19.35
CA ASN A 404 -16.29 3.50 20.19
C ASN A 404 -15.86 3.17 21.62
N SER A 405 -15.76 1.89 22.01
CA SER A 405 -15.51 1.49 23.40
C SER A 405 -14.15 1.93 23.94
N LYS A 406 -13.13 1.94 23.08
CA LYS A 406 -11.74 2.32 23.37
C LYS A 406 -11.08 2.96 22.17
N TYR A 407 -9.96 3.67 22.39
CA TYR A 407 -9.10 4.07 21.29
C TYR A 407 -8.58 2.85 20.54
N LYS A 408 -8.83 2.80 19.22
CA LYS A 408 -8.50 1.63 18.37
C LYS A 408 -8.97 0.31 19.00
N SER A 409 -10.24 0.23 19.36
CA SER A 409 -10.82 -0.83 20.19
C SER A 409 -10.44 -2.26 19.79
N VAL A 410 -10.41 -2.55 18.49
CA VAL A 410 -10.02 -3.88 17.97
C VAL A 410 -8.54 -4.20 18.19
N LEU A 411 -7.66 -3.18 18.11
CA LEU A 411 -6.23 -3.36 18.35
C LEU A 411 -5.90 -3.40 19.85
N ASP A 412 -6.63 -2.61 20.66
CA ASP A 412 -6.54 -2.67 22.13
C ASP A 412 -6.87 -4.07 22.61
N GLU A 413 -8.00 -4.62 22.15
CA GLU A 413 -8.44 -5.98 22.49
C GLU A 413 -7.44 -7.04 21.98
N TYR A 414 -6.92 -6.88 20.76
CA TYR A 414 -5.95 -7.81 20.18
C TYR A 414 -4.66 -7.88 21.03
N LEU A 415 -4.08 -6.72 21.35
CA LEU A 415 -2.84 -6.65 22.13
C LEU A 415 -3.03 -7.17 23.56
N LEU A 416 -4.18 -6.83 24.17
CA LEU A 416 -4.54 -7.31 25.50
C LEU A 416 -4.65 -8.85 25.55
N ARG A 417 -5.40 -9.48 24.62
CA ARG A 417 -5.58 -10.95 24.60
C ARG A 417 -4.28 -11.70 24.35
N ASN A 418 -3.33 -11.09 23.66
CA ASN A 418 -2.03 -11.71 23.38
C ASN A 418 -0.95 -11.33 24.40
N ASN A 419 -1.27 -10.59 25.47
CA ASN A 419 -0.32 -10.09 26.48
C ASN A 419 0.90 -9.40 25.83
N PHE A 420 0.68 -8.66 24.73
CA PHE A 420 1.74 -7.97 24.03
C PHE A 420 1.84 -6.52 24.52
N PRO A 421 3.03 -6.01 24.86
CA PRO A 421 3.19 -4.71 25.52
C PRO A 421 2.63 -3.55 24.70
N PHE A 422 1.81 -2.68 25.31
CA PHE A 422 1.32 -1.44 24.73
C PHE A 422 0.90 -0.47 25.84
N GLN A 423 0.78 0.81 25.51
CA GLN A 423 0.23 1.82 26.43
C GLN A 423 -1.21 2.12 26.01
N PRO A 424 -2.22 1.76 26.83
CA PRO A 424 -3.62 2.04 26.53
C PRO A 424 -3.87 3.55 26.28
N GLN A 425 -4.70 3.84 25.28
CA GLN A 425 -5.14 5.19 24.89
C GLN A 425 -4.01 6.15 24.43
N GLU A 426 -2.79 5.67 24.26
CA GLU A 426 -1.69 6.49 23.76
C GLU A 426 -1.58 6.42 22.22
N LYS A 427 -1.73 7.58 21.54
CA LYS A 427 -1.40 7.71 20.13
C LYS A 427 0.07 8.06 19.96
N ARG A 428 0.82 7.17 19.31
CA ARG A 428 2.19 7.43 18.84
C ARG A 428 2.22 7.43 17.32
N GLY A 429 2.63 8.56 16.74
CA GLY A 429 2.93 8.67 15.32
C GLY A 429 4.40 8.35 15.05
N PHE A 430 4.72 7.89 13.87
CA PHE A 430 6.10 7.70 13.42
C PHE A 430 6.73 9.07 13.13
N HIS A 431 7.32 9.69 14.17
CA HIS A 431 8.01 10.97 14.09
C HIS A 431 9.48 10.80 14.46
N VAL A 432 10.37 11.20 13.56
CA VAL A 432 11.80 11.24 13.83
C VAL A 432 12.17 12.64 14.29
N ILE A 433 12.24 12.84 15.61
CA ILE A 433 12.69 14.12 16.17
C ILE A 433 14.23 14.11 16.19
N VAL A 434 14.82 14.96 15.37
CA VAL A 434 16.26 15.20 15.37
C VAL A 434 16.54 16.44 16.20
N LYS A 435 17.15 16.26 17.40
CA LYS A 435 17.49 17.39 18.27
C LYS A 435 18.35 18.41 17.52
N GLY A 436 17.84 19.63 17.32
CA GLY A 436 18.58 20.71 16.63
C GLY A 436 17.74 21.85 16.09
N LYS A 437 16.42 21.71 16.01
CA LYS A 437 15.51 22.81 15.67
C LYS A 437 14.34 22.85 16.65
N LYS A 438 14.15 23.99 17.34
CA LYS A 438 12.86 24.33 17.98
C LYS A 438 11.80 24.35 16.86
N GLU A 439 10.93 23.35 16.80
CA GLU A 439 9.78 23.38 15.91
C GLU A 439 8.81 24.46 16.42
N LYS A 440 8.53 25.42 15.57
CA LYS A 440 7.32 26.23 15.73
C LYS A 440 6.15 25.33 15.33
N HIS A 441 5.35 24.93 16.28
CA HIS A 441 4.03 24.35 16.03
C HIS A 441 3.19 25.36 15.26
N ILE A 442 2.88 25.07 14.01
CA ILE A 442 1.87 25.76 13.22
C ILE A 442 0.69 24.83 13.07
#